data_924febd1b4a4369dbca8508dce0e8167
#
_entry.id   924febd1b4a4369dbca8508dce0e8167
#
_cell.length_a   1.000
_cell.length_b   1.000
_cell.length_c   1.000
_cell.angle_alpha   90.00
_cell.angle_beta   90.00
_cell.angle_gamma   90.00
#
_symmetry.space_group_name_H-M   'P 1'
#
loop_
_entity.id
_entity.type
_entity.pdbx_description
1 polymer ?
#
loop_
_entity_poly.entity_id
_entity_poly.type
_entity_poly.pdbx_seq_one_letter_code
_entity_poly.pdbx_strand_id
1 'polypeptide(L)'
;VSYVRLKEINLKDDLNLTFDIDVYPQFELGNYKGLEAEKKSFEMTDDLLNEELEIMVRNHAKLEEVEDPAYKAQLDDTVDLAFEGFMDGVPFPGGKAESHLLKLGSKSFIDNFEEQLVGYTKGQEGEITVKFPDEYHAPELAGKPAQFKVKINAIKKLKQPELNDEFAKELGYASLDELKAKTKEEIIKRENDRIENEYVSALLDKLMETTTIDVPVSMVQAEIQNRLKELEYQLSMQGFKMDDYLKMMGGNVETFAAQLAPAAEKKVKIDLILDKIAKENNFEATDEELSQRMEEVAKMYGMDVPTLEEELKKNNNLDNFKASVKYDIVMKKAIDEVVKESKYGKLNPPSELLDEFKENMCVDPDKLFDEKK
;
A
#
# COMPACT_ATOMS: atom_id res chain seq x y z
N VAL A 1 0.98 -19.76 29.40
CA VAL A 1 2.09 -20.49 28.75
C VAL A 1 2.03 -20.14 27.28
N SER A 2 3.10 -19.52 26.75
CA SER A 2 3.15 -19.10 25.34
C SER A 2 3.75 -20.21 24.45
N TYR A 3 4.68 -20.98 24.98
CA TYR A 3 5.34 -22.05 24.24
C TYR A 3 5.90 -23.14 25.17
N VAL A 4 5.91 -24.39 24.69
CA VAL A 4 6.48 -25.53 25.41
C VAL A 4 7.38 -26.31 24.45
N ARG A 5 8.66 -26.43 24.78
CA ARG A 5 9.64 -27.19 24.00
C ARG A 5 10.26 -28.29 24.84
N LEU A 6 10.27 -29.51 24.32
CA LEU A 6 11.02 -30.60 24.93
C LEU A 6 12.51 -30.32 24.79
N LYS A 7 13.20 -30.21 25.92
CA LYS A 7 14.64 -29.91 26.01
C LYS A 7 15.49 -31.17 26.06
N GLU A 8 15.06 -32.13 26.89
CA GLU A 8 15.84 -33.35 27.15
C GLU A 8 14.93 -34.53 27.40
N ILE A 9 15.34 -35.68 26.89
CA ILE A 9 14.77 -37.01 27.19
C ILE A 9 15.86 -37.86 27.81
N ASN A 10 15.67 -38.30 29.05
CA ASN A 10 16.58 -39.19 29.71
C ASN A 10 15.88 -40.53 30.02
N LEU A 11 16.44 -41.65 29.55
CA LEU A 11 15.87 -42.98 29.60
C LEU A 11 16.72 -43.95 30.44
N LYS A 12 17.66 -43.46 31.28
CA LYS A 12 18.62 -44.36 31.95
C LYS A 12 18.00 -45.28 33.00
N ASP A 13 17.10 -44.75 33.83
CA ASP A 13 16.44 -45.52 34.91
C ASP A 13 14.91 -45.33 34.85
N ASP A 14 14.48 -44.12 34.70
CA ASP A 14 13.09 -43.72 34.52
C ASP A 14 12.97 -42.75 33.31
N LEU A 15 11.77 -42.60 32.77
CA LEU A 15 11.48 -41.63 31.74
C LEU A 15 11.46 -40.23 32.38
N ASN A 16 12.56 -39.47 32.21
CA ASN A 16 12.63 -38.06 32.59
C ASN A 16 12.56 -37.18 31.38
N LEU A 17 11.55 -36.30 31.36
CA LEU A 17 11.35 -35.30 30.30
C LEU A 17 11.57 -33.90 30.89
N THR A 18 12.46 -33.15 30.29
CA THR A 18 12.69 -31.75 30.65
C THR A 18 12.09 -30.85 29.57
N PHE A 19 11.27 -29.89 29.97
CA PHE A 19 10.65 -28.93 29.06
C PHE A 19 11.13 -27.53 29.36
N ASP A 20 11.45 -26.76 28.34
CA ASP A 20 11.52 -25.32 28.42
C ASP A 20 10.11 -24.76 28.16
N ILE A 21 9.63 -23.93 29.08
CA ILE A 21 8.29 -23.35 29.03
C ILE A 21 8.40 -21.84 29.06
N ASP A 22 7.99 -21.21 27.97
CA ASP A 22 7.85 -19.75 27.94
C ASP A 22 6.52 -19.37 28.57
N VAL A 23 6.58 -18.47 29.50
CA VAL A 23 5.40 -17.93 30.19
C VAL A 23 5.19 -16.46 29.80
N TYR A 24 3.98 -15.98 29.96
CA TYR A 24 3.70 -14.54 29.82
C TYR A 24 4.58 -13.74 30.78
N PRO A 25 5.28 -12.71 30.29
CA PRO A 25 6.20 -11.93 31.12
C PRO A 25 5.43 -11.19 32.22
N GLN A 26 6.01 -11.20 33.41
CA GLN A 26 5.55 -10.38 34.50
C GLN A 26 6.34 -9.07 34.47
N PHE A 27 5.67 -7.95 34.36
CA PHE A 27 6.29 -6.63 34.36
C PHE A 27 5.39 -5.60 35.00
N GLU A 28 5.95 -4.49 35.44
CA GLU A 28 5.21 -3.32 35.91
C GLU A 28 5.05 -2.32 34.75
N LEU A 29 3.83 -1.77 34.62
CA LEU A 29 3.60 -0.73 33.62
C LEU A 29 4.39 0.52 34.01
N GLY A 30 5.08 1.08 33.03
CA GLY A 30 5.55 2.44 33.13
C GLY A 30 4.38 3.43 33.24
N ASN A 31 4.67 4.65 33.66
CA ASN A 31 3.64 5.66 33.74
C ASN A 31 3.19 6.05 32.33
N TYR A 32 1.95 5.66 31.97
CA TYR A 32 1.32 6.03 30.70
C TYR A 32 0.48 7.31 30.78
N LYS A 33 0.28 7.85 32.01
CA LYS A 33 -0.47 9.09 32.20
C LYS A 33 0.42 10.31 32.03
N GLY A 34 -0.07 11.29 31.27
CA GLY A 34 0.67 12.52 31.03
C GLY A 34 1.86 12.37 30.08
N LEU A 35 1.89 11.34 29.24
CA LEU A 35 2.85 11.22 28.16
C LEU A 35 2.73 12.41 27.21
N GLU A 36 3.87 12.95 26.77
CA GLU A 36 3.94 14.07 25.85
C GLU A 36 4.44 13.61 24.50
N ALA A 37 3.68 13.83 23.44
CA ALA A 37 4.10 13.68 22.07
C ALA A 37 3.67 14.87 21.24
N GLU A 38 4.43 15.20 20.21
CA GLU A 38 4.09 16.26 19.28
C GLU A 38 2.92 15.80 18.40
N LYS A 39 1.81 16.56 18.44
CA LYS A 39 0.69 16.35 17.52
C LYS A 39 0.81 17.35 16.38
N LYS A 40 1.06 16.86 15.18
CA LYS A 40 1.07 17.68 13.97
C LYS A 40 -0.33 18.17 13.66
N SER A 41 -0.43 19.31 12.96
CA SER A 41 -1.68 19.80 12.39
C SER A 41 -1.58 19.71 10.86
N PHE A 42 -2.71 19.50 10.22
CA PHE A 42 -2.85 19.52 8.77
C PHE A 42 -3.76 20.68 8.37
N GLU A 43 -3.33 21.44 7.39
CA GLU A 43 -4.13 22.51 6.78
C GLU A 43 -4.36 22.15 5.31
N MET A 44 -5.62 22.06 4.93
CA MET A 44 -6.02 21.79 3.56
C MET A 44 -5.88 23.04 2.71
N THR A 45 -5.07 22.99 1.67
CA THR A 45 -4.87 24.08 0.72
C THR A 45 -5.49 23.77 -0.64
N ASP A 46 -5.83 24.80 -1.41
CA ASP A 46 -6.32 24.60 -2.78
C ASP A 46 -5.23 24.02 -3.69
N ASP A 47 -3.96 24.28 -3.40
CA ASP A 47 -2.85 23.68 -4.16
C ASP A 47 -2.82 22.14 -4.02
N LEU A 48 -3.01 21.61 -2.79
CA LEU A 48 -3.09 20.17 -2.56
C LEU A 48 -4.28 19.54 -3.28
N LEU A 49 -5.43 20.23 -3.30
CA LEU A 49 -6.58 19.76 -4.06
C LEU A 49 -6.28 19.70 -5.56
N ASN A 50 -5.68 20.77 -6.08
CA ASN A 50 -5.34 20.85 -7.50
C ASN A 50 -4.31 19.78 -7.89
N GLU A 51 -3.28 19.53 -7.08
CA GLU A 51 -2.31 18.46 -7.31
C GLU A 51 -2.98 17.08 -7.39
N GLU A 52 -3.90 16.76 -6.48
CA GLU A 52 -4.62 15.49 -6.49
C GLU A 52 -5.51 15.37 -7.74
N LEU A 53 -6.22 16.43 -8.11
CA LEU A 53 -7.04 16.47 -9.32
C LEU A 53 -6.19 16.32 -10.59
N GLU A 54 -5.01 16.94 -10.65
CA GLU A 54 -4.06 16.76 -11.76
C GLU A 54 -3.54 15.33 -11.83
N ILE A 55 -3.30 14.68 -10.69
CA ILE A 55 -2.94 13.26 -10.65
C ILE A 55 -4.07 12.40 -11.20
N MET A 56 -5.33 12.68 -10.82
CA MET A 56 -6.50 11.98 -11.36
C MET A 56 -6.60 12.14 -12.88
N VAL A 57 -6.45 13.37 -13.39
CA VAL A 57 -6.46 13.65 -14.85
C VAL A 57 -5.34 12.90 -15.56
N ARG A 58 -4.12 12.90 -15.03
CA ARG A 58 -2.99 12.16 -15.62
C ARG A 58 -3.23 10.65 -15.66
N ASN A 59 -3.78 10.09 -14.59
CA ASN A 59 -4.05 8.66 -14.49
C ASN A 59 -5.18 8.19 -15.43
N HIS A 60 -6.05 9.11 -15.85
CA HIS A 60 -7.14 8.83 -16.79
C HIS A 60 -6.82 9.29 -18.22
N ALA A 61 -5.57 9.66 -18.48
CA ALA A 61 -5.13 9.98 -19.84
C ALA A 61 -5.23 8.74 -20.72
N LYS A 62 -5.77 8.91 -21.93
CA LYS A 62 -5.98 7.84 -22.92
C LYS A 62 -5.09 8.08 -24.14
N LEU A 63 -4.60 7.00 -24.72
CA LEU A 63 -3.88 7.07 -25.99
C LEU A 63 -4.90 7.19 -27.12
N GLU A 64 -4.98 8.36 -27.76
CA GLU A 64 -5.82 8.59 -28.94
C GLU A 64 -4.96 8.58 -30.21
N GLU A 65 -5.43 7.91 -31.24
CA GLU A 65 -4.75 7.87 -32.53
C GLU A 65 -4.86 9.23 -33.24
N VAL A 66 -3.73 9.67 -33.78
CA VAL A 66 -3.68 10.90 -34.60
C VAL A 66 -4.21 10.58 -35.98
N GLU A 67 -5.34 11.16 -36.34
CA GLU A 67 -6.00 10.92 -37.62
C GLU A 67 -5.32 11.63 -38.83
N ASP A 68 -4.57 12.70 -38.57
CA ASP A 68 -3.87 13.46 -39.60
C ASP A 68 -2.72 12.62 -40.23
N PRO A 69 -2.83 12.16 -41.48
CA PRO A 69 -1.80 11.35 -42.12
C PRO A 69 -0.49 12.08 -42.37
N ALA A 70 -0.51 13.43 -42.34
CA ALA A 70 0.68 14.27 -42.50
C ALA A 70 1.39 14.54 -41.17
N TYR A 71 0.80 14.13 -40.05
CA TYR A 71 1.40 14.32 -38.73
C TYR A 71 2.71 13.56 -38.63
N LYS A 72 3.75 14.24 -38.13
CA LYS A 72 5.08 13.68 -37.89
C LYS A 72 5.24 13.35 -36.42
N ALA A 73 5.62 12.12 -36.13
CA ALA A 73 5.88 11.65 -34.77
C ALA A 73 6.88 12.58 -34.06
N GLN A 74 6.58 12.92 -32.82
CA GLN A 74 7.36 13.79 -31.94
C GLN A 74 7.78 13.02 -30.67
N LEU A 75 8.70 13.60 -29.93
CA LEU A 75 9.01 13.09 -28.58
C LEU A 75 7.73 13.11 -27.75
N ASP A 76 7.60 12.13 -26.86
CA ASP A 76 6.43 11.83 -26.02
C ASP A 76 5.20 11.24 -26.75
N ASP A 77 5.17 11.20 -28.09
CA ASP A 77 4.16 10.42 -28.82
C ASP A 77 4.40 8.92 -28.61
N THR A 78 3.34 8.13 -28.65
CA THR A 78 3.42 6.66 -28.66
C THR A 78 3.16 6.17 -30.06
N VAL A 79 4.13 5.49 -30.65
CA VAL A 79 3.99 4.89 -31.98
C VAL A 79 3.64 3.41 -31.87
N ASP A 80 2.71 2.95 -32.69
CA ASP A 80 2.54 1.53 -32.95
C ASP A 80 3.50 1.14 -34.07
N LEU A 81 4.52 0.38 -33.72
CA LEU A 81 5.68 0.10 -34.54
C LEU A 81 5.72 -1.36 -34.95
N ALA A 82 5.77 -1.65 -36.22
CA ALA A 82 6.27 -2.92 -36.72
C ALA A 82 7.77 -2.81 -37.00
N PHE A 83 8.54 -3.81 -36.58
CA PHE A 83 9.99 -3.83 -36.84
C PHE A 83 10.52 -5.24 -37.04
N GLU A 84 11.63 -5.33 -37.78
CA GLU A 84 12.40 -6.55 -37.98
C GLU A 84 13.90 -6.20 -38.00
N GLY A 85 14.65 -6.77 -37.05
CA GLY A 85 16.07 -6.53 -36.85
C GLY A 85 16.96 -7.54 -37.59
N PHE A 86 18.01 -7.02 -38.20
CA PHE A 86 19.00 -7.79 -38.96
C PHE A 86 20.40 -7.48 -38.45
N MET A 87 21.23 -8.53 -38.38
CA MET A 87 22.65 -8.42 -38.13
C MET A 87 23.40 -9.08 -39.29
N ASP A 88 24.27 -8.32 -39.93
CA ASP A 88 24.98 -8.77 -41.15
C ASP A 88 24.02 -9.33 -42.23
N GLY A 89 22.82 -8.76 -42.32
CA GLY A 89 21.80 -9.15 -43.29
C GLY A 89 20.96 -10.39 -42.89
N VAL A 90 21.17 -10.94 -41.67
CA VAL A 90 20.44 -12.11 -41.16
C VAL A 90 19.52 -11.67 -40.02
N PRO A 91 18.22 -12.03 -40.07
CA PRO A 91 17.30 -11.70 -38.97
C PRO A 91 17.69 -12.48 -37.69
N PHE A 92 17.60 -11.83 -36.54
CA PHE A 92 17.94 -12.46 -35.24
C PHE A 92 16.69 -12.72 -34.40
N PRO A 93 16.71 -13.77 -33.56
CA PRO A 93 15.59 -14.09 -32.68
C PRO A 93 15.28 -12.95 -31.71
N GLY A 94 13.97 -12.65 -31.52
CA GLY A 94 13.52 -11.57 -30.65
C GLY A 94 13.60 -10.18 -31.28
N GLY A 95 14.13 -10.03 -32.51
CA GLY A 95 14.24 -8.76 -33.23
C GLY A 95 13.01 -8.39 -34.06
N LYS A 96 11.87 -9.12 -33.97
CA LYS A 96 10.71 -8.87 -34.83
C LYS A 96 9.41 -8.70 -34.00
N ALA A 97 8.65 -7.69 -34.36
CA ALA A 97 7.27 -7.52 -33.94
C ALA A 97 6.43 -6.89 -35.06
N GLU A 98 5.19 -7.30 -35.20
CA GLU A 98 4.25 -6.71 -36.17
C GLU A 98 3.50 -5.50 -35.59
N SER A 99 3.39 -5.40 -34.29
CA SER A 99 2.79 -4.28 -33.54
C SER A 99 3.45 -4.20 -32.18
N HIS A 100 4.03 -3.06 -31.85
CA HIS A 100 4.60 -2.76 -30.55
C HIS A 100 4.37 -1.28 -30.23
N LEU A 101 3.75 -1.02 -29.07
CA LEU A 101 3.54 0.35 -28.60
C LEU A 101 4.83 0.87 -27.97
N LEU A 102 5.44 1.87 -28.61
CA LEU A 102 6.68 2.49 -28.15
C LEU A 102 6.47 3.98 -27.94
N LYS A 103 6.68 4.44 -26.69
CA LYS A 103 6.71 5.87 -26.40
C LYS A 103 8.06 6.44 -26.77
N LEU A 104 8.10 7.40 -27.72
CA LEU A 104 9.32 8.04 -28.15
C LEU A 104 9.93 8.90 -27.04
N GLY A 105 11.19 8.68 -26.71
CA GLY A 105 11.91 9.32 -25.62
C GLY A 105 11.83 8.57 -24.28
N SER A 106 11.18 7.41 -24.25
CA SER A 106 11.10 6.55 -23.05
C SER A 106 12.42 5.87 -22.67
N LYS A 107 13.34 5.75 -23.63
CA LYS A 107 14.60 4.99 -23.52
C LYS A 107 14.38 3.52 -23.18
N SER A 108 13.25 2.96 -23.57
CA SER A 108 12.93 1.54 -23.40
C SER A 108 13.55 0.66 -24.48
N PHE A 109 13.94 1.27 -25.59
CA PHE A 109 14.68 0.62 -26.67
C PHE A 109 16.16 0.98 -26.61
N ILE A 110 16.96 0.34 -27.49
CA ILE A 110 18.39 0.57 -27.61
C ILE A 110 18.65 2.04 -27.95
N ASP A 111 19.74 2.59 -27.42
CA ASP A 111 20.13 3.98 -27.64
C ASP A 111 20.05 4.41 -29.10
N ASN A 112 19.49 5.59 -29.33
CA ASN A 112 19.30 6.17 -30.65
C ASN A 112 18.25 5.48 -31.55
N PHE A 113 17.50 4.49 -31.04
CA PHE A 113 16.42 3.85 -31.81
C PHE A 113 15.18 4.78 -31.90
N GLU A 114 14.73 5.28 -30.75
CA GLU A 114 13.52 6.10 -30.66
C GLU A 114 13.71 7.47 -31.34
N GLU A 115 14.90 8.04 -31.24
CA GLU A 115 15.23 9.35 -31.82
C GLU A 115 15.18 9.33 -33.34
N GLN A 116 15.56 8.22 -33.98
CA GLN A 116 15.50 8.07 -35.44
C GLN A 116 14.08 7.93 -35.98
N LEU A 117 13.10 7.57 -35.12
CA LEU A 117 11.69 7.50 -35.50
C LEU A 117 10.99 8.86 -35.42
N VAL A 118 11.60 9.84 -34.76
CA VAL A 118 11.04 11.20 -34.71
C VAL A 118 10.98 11.78 -36.11
N GLY A 119 9.83 12.32 -36.49
CA GLY A 119 9.59 12.87 -37.82
C GLY A 119 8.97 11.88 -38.82
N TYR A 120 8.82 10.60 -38.47
CA TYR A 120 8.10 9.63 -39.30
C TYR A 120 6.61 9.90 -39.27
N THR A 121 5.92 9.54 -40.34
CA THR A 121 4.46 9.65 -40.48
C THR A 121 3.81 8.27 -40.41
N LYS A 122 2.50 8.23 -40.15
CA LYS A 122 1.71 6.98 -40.18
C LYS A 122 1.88 6.28 -41.55
N GLY A 123 2.15 4.99 -41.52
CA GLY A 123 2.36 4.13 -42.68
C GLY A 123 3.77 4.25 -43.30
N GLN A 124 4.62 5.14 -42.80
CA GLN A 124 5.98 5.29 -43.29
C GLN A 124 6.84 4.08 -42.90
N GLU A 125 7.58 3.58 -43.88
CA GLU A 125 8.60 2.55 -43.73
C GLU A 125 10.00 3.15 -43.83
N GLY A 126 10.95 2.58 -43.12
CA GLY A 126 12.33 3.03 -43.13
C GLY A 126 13.29 2.00 -42.58
N GLU A 127 14.57 2.31 -42.68
CA GLU A 127 15.63 1.52 -42.06
C GLU A 127 16.38 2.40 -41.07
N ILE A 128 16.55 1.89 -39.85
CA ILE A 128 17.33 2.54 -38.81
C ILE A 128 18.50 1.65 -38.40
N THR A 129 19.62 2.29 -38.05
CA THR A 129 20.80 1.56 -37.58
C THR A 129 21.12 1.96 -36.16
N VAL A 130 21.29 0.97 -35.31
CA VAL A 130 21.61 1.15 -33.88
C VAL A 130 22.75 0.23 -33.48
N LYS A 131 23.45 0.56 -32.41
CA LYS A 131 24.48 -0.28 -31.82
C LYS A 131 23.99 -0.82 -30.49
N PHE A 132 24.04 -2.13 -30.28
CA PHE A 132 23.74 -2.74 -29.00
C PHE A 132 24.76 -2.29 -27.94
N PRO A 133 24.34 -2.08 -26.67
CA PRO A 133 25.26 -1.83 -25.57
C PRO A 133 26.30 -2.95 -25.43
N ASP A 134 27.50 -2.60 -24.98
CA ASP A 134 28.58 -3.59 -24.80
C ASP A 134 28.24 -4.63 -23.70
N GLU A 135 27.39 -4.26 -22.72
CA GLU A 135 26.87 -5.12 -21.66
C GLU A 135 25.41 -5.54 -21.92
N TYR A 136 25.11 -6.01 -23.12
CA TYR A 136 23.75 -6.47 -23.42
C TYR A 136 23.53 -7.92 -22.95
N HIS A 137 22.32 -8.24 -22.48
CA HIS A 137 21.97 -9.54 -21.91
C HIS A 137 22.14 -10.73 -22.86
N ALA A 138 22.11 -10.49 -24.19
CA ALA A 138 22.41 -11.49 -25.22
C ALA A 138 23.82 -11.26 -25.73
N PRO A 139 24.81 -12.12 -25.33
CA PRO A 139 26.22 -11.91 -25.66
C PRO A 139 26.50 -11.89 -27.17
N GLU A 140 25.70 -12.59 -27.99
CA GLU A 140 25.79 -12.60 -29.43
C GLU A 140 25.46 -11.27 -30.09
N LEU A 141 24.72 -10.39 -29.39
CA LEU A 141 24.30 -9.06 -29.89
C LEU A 141 25.17 -7.92 -29.30
N ALA A 142 25.78 -8.16 -28.13
CA ALA A 142 26.51 -7.16 -27.35
C ALA A 142 27.57 -6.43 -28.20
N GLY A 143 27.57 -5.09 -28.20
CA GLY A 143 28.51 -4.24 -28.87
C GLY A 143 28.39 -4.20 -30.40
N LYS A 144 27.47 -4.95 -31.02
CA LYS A 144 27.37 -5.05 -32.47
C LYS A 144 26.35 -4.07 -33.05
N PRO A 145 26.58 -3.59 -34.30
CA PRO A 145 25.58 -2.82 -35.03
C PRO A 145 24.46 -3.75 -35.55
N ALA A 146 23.24 -3.27 -35.51
CA ALA A 146 22.06 -3.93 -36.08
C ALA A 146 21.27 -2.93 -36.95
N GLN A 147 20.68 -3.44 -38.01
CA GLN A 147 19.76 -2.70 -38.84
C GLN A 147 18.33 -3.16 -38.58
N PHE A 148 17.42 -2.22 -38.40
CA PHE A 148 16.01 -2.51 -38.21
C PHE A 148 15.20 -1.93 -39.37
N LYS A 149 14.43 -2.78 -40.03
CA LYS A 149 13.35 -2.33 -40.90
C LYS A 149 12.17 -2.00 -40.02
N VAL A 150 11.66 -0.79 -40.13
CA VAL A 150 10.62 -0.27 -39.28
C VAL A 150 9.45 0.24 -40.11
N LYS A 151 8.25 0.13 -39.56
CA LYS A 151 7.02 0.69 -40.13
C LYS A 151 6.16 1.26 -39.04
N ILE A 152 5.73 2.49 -39.16
CA ILE A 152 4.77 3.12 -38.23
C ILE A 152 3.36 2.73 -38.66
N ASN A 153 2.69 1.88 -37.85
CA ASN A 153 1.31 1.48 -38.07
C ASN A 153 0.34 2.60 -37.68
N ALA A 154 0.59 3.24 -36.53
CA ALA A 154 -0.20 4.35 -36.01
C ALA A 154 0.68 5.25 -35.10
N ILE A 155 0.29 6.50 -35.01
CA ILE A 155 0.85 7.45 -34.03
C ILE A 155 -0.26 7.81 -33.07
N LYS A 156 0.00 7.68 -31.77
CA LYS A 156 -0.96 7.95 -30.70
C LYS A 156 -0.41 9.03 -29.78
N LYS A 157 -1.27 9.93 -29.38
CA LYS A 157 -0.97 10.95 -28.36
C LYS A 157 -1.66 10.61 -27.05
N LEU A 158 -0.95 10.85 -25.97
CA LEU A 158 -1.56 10.81 -24.66
C LEU A 158 -2.44 12.06 -24.49
N LYS A 159 -3.74 11.86 -24.59
CA LYS A 159 -4.73 12.93 -24.37
C LYS A 159 -5.23 12.85 -22.95
N GLN A 160 -4.97 13.90 -22.21
CA GLN A 160 -5.52 14.06 -20.89
C GLN A 160 -6.96 14.58 -21.01
N PRO A 161 -7.91 14.04 -20.24
CA PRO A 161 -9.24 14.59 -20.16
C PRO A 161 -9.19 16.00 -19.59
N GLU A 162 -10.12 16.85 -20.00
CA GLU A 162 -10.30 18.16 -19.39
C GLU A 162 -10.98 18.00 -18.03
N LEU A 163 -10.51 18.74 -17.04
CA LEU A 163 -11.11 18.75 -15.71
C LEU A 163 -12.44 19.52 -15.74
N ASN A 164 -13.52 18.84 -16.09
CA ASN A 164 -14.87 19.37 -16.26
C ASN A 164 -15.94 18.40 -15.74
N ASP A 165 -17.21 18.75 -15.88
CA ASP A 165 -18.32 17.90 -15.44
C ASP A 165 -18.41 16.55 -16.16
N GLU A 166 -17.89 16.45 -17.39
CA GLU A 166 -17.88 15.19 -18.14
C GLU A 166 -16.90 14.22 -17.51
N PHE A 167 -15.70 14.70 -17.19
CA PHE A 167 -14.69 13.94 -16.49
C PHE A 167 -15.18 13.50 -15.08
N ALA A 168 -15.83 14.39 -14.34
CA ALA A 168 -16.42 14.05 -13.06
C ALA A 168 -17.46 12.92 -13.18
N LYS A 169 -18.30 12.96 -14.23
CA LYS A 169 -19.28 11.88 -14.50
C LYS A 169 -18.63 10.56 -14.90
N GLU A 170 -17.54 10.57 -15.66
CA GLU A 170 -16.77 9.35 -15.95
C GLU A 170 -16.25 8.69 -14.65
N LEU A 171 -15.93 9.50 -13.63
CA LEU A 171 -15.50 9.03 -12.31
C LEU A 171 -16.67 8.67 -11.37
N GLY A 172 -17.93 8.87 -11.80
CA GLY A 172 -19.14 8.51 -11.04
C GLY A 172 -19.68 9.63 -10.15
N TYR A 173 -19.23 10.88 -10.32
CA TYR A 173 -19.73 12.07 -9.61
C TYR A 173 -20.72 12.83 -10.48
N ALA A 174 -21.66 13.55 -9.86
CA ALA A 174 -22.67 14.30 -10.61
C ALA A 174 -22.12 15.56 -11.28
N SER A 175 -21.09 16.18 -10.70
CA SER A 175 -20.47 17.43 -11.19
C SER A 175 -19.00 17.53 -10.77
N LEU A 176 -18.26 18.47 -11.39
CA LEU A 176 -16.89 18.81 -10.99
C LEU A 176 -16.83 19.33 -9.54
N ASP A 177 -17.82 20.08 -9.11
CA ASP A 177 -17.87 20.61 -7.74
C ASP A 177 -18.03 19.48 -6.72
N GLU A 178 -18.85 18.47 -7.02
CA GLU A 178 -18.96 17.28 -6.17
C GLU A 178 -17.65 16.48 -6.13
N LEU A 179 -17.00 16.27 -7.28
CA LEU A 179 -15.69 15.64 -7.34
C LEU A 179 -14.69 16.37 -6.45
N LYS A 180 -14.59 17.71 -6.58
CA LYS A 180 -13.70 18.53 -5.76
C LYS A 180 -14.01 18.41 -4.27
N ALA A 181 -15.29 18.48 -3.90
CA ALA A 181 -15.71 18.37 -2.50
C ALA A 181 -15.35 17.00 -1.91
N LYS A 182 -15.61 15.91 -2.64
CA LYS A 182 -15.29 14.55 -2.20
C LYS A 182 -13.79 14.31 -2.12
N THR A 183 -13.03 14.76 -3.13
CA THR A 183 -11.56 14.66 -3.10
C THR A 183 -10.99 15.43 -1.90
N LYS A 184 -11.52 16.62 -1.61
CA LYS A 184 -11.12 17.41 -0.43
C LYS A 184 -11.41 16.66 0.87
N GLU A 185 -12.61 16.09 1.03
CA GLU A 185 -12.97 15.25 2.19
C GLU A 185 -12.01 14.06 2.36
N GLU A 186 -11.68 13.38 1.26
CA GLU A 186 -10.77 12.22 1.27
C GLU A 186 -9.34 12.60 1.65
N ILE A 187 -8.82 13.72 1.14
CA ILE A 187 -7.49 14.24 1.51
C ILE A 187 -7.47 14.56 3.01
N ILE A 188 -8.46 15.34 3.50
CA ILE A 188 -8.54 15.71 4.91
C ILE A 188 -8.59 14.47 5.80
N LYS A 189 -9.42 13.49 5.45
CA LYS A 189 -9.54 12.24 6.18
C LYS A 189 -8.22 11.48 6.18
N ARG A 190 -7.60 11.27 5.01
CA ARG A 190 -6.33 10.56 4.85
C ARG A 190 -5.21 11.18 5.69
N GLU A 191 -5.08 12.52 5.64
CA GLU A 191 -4.05 13.23 6.36
C GLU A 191 -4.30 13.23 7.88
N ASN A 192 -5.54 13.38 8.32
CA ASN A 192 -5.88 13.26 9.72
C ASN A 192 -5.64 11.85 10.26
N ASP A 193 -6.05 10.81 9.53
CA ASP A 193 -5.77 9.42 9.90
C ASP A 193 -4.26 9.16 9.99
N ARG A 194 -3.46 9.74 9.09
CA ARG A 194 -1.99 9.66 9.13
C ARG A 194 -1.41 10.34 10.37
N ILE A 195 -1.84 11.56 10.65
CA ILE A 195 -1.40 12.34 11.82
C ILE A 195 -1.78 11.62 13.12
N GLU A 196 -3.00 11.07 13.17
CA GLU A 196 -3.48 10.28 14.30
C GLU A 196 -2.59 9.08 14.55
N ASN A 197 -2.31 8.31 13.51
CA ASN A 197 -1.45 7.14 13.59
C ASN A 197 -0.01 7.49 14.00
N GLU A 198 0.56 8.59 13.47
CA GLU A 198 1.88 9.08 13.87
C GLU A 198 1.90 9.48 15.35
N TYR A 199 0.86 10.18 15.82
CA TYR A 199 0.74 10.60 17.21
C TYR A 199 0.62 9.41 18.18
N VAL A 200 -0.26 8.46 17.86
CA VAL A 200 -0.42 7.20 18.62
C VAL A 200 0.91 6.44 18.66
N SER A 201 1.58 6.29 17.52
CA SER A 201 2.88 5.61 17.45
C SER A 201 3.91 6.29 18.35
N ALA A 202 3.99 7.62 18.34
CA ALA A 202 4.91 8.37 19.18
C ALA A 202 4.61 8.20 20.69
N LEU A 203 3.33 8.15 21.08
CA LEU A 203 2.92 7.86 22.46
C LEU A 203 3.31 6.45 22.89
N LEU A 204 3.06 5.45 22.02
CA LEU A 204 3.41 4.06 22.29
C LEU A 204 4.92 3.85 22.37
N ASP A 205 5.70 4.56 21.56
CA ASP A 205 7.17 4.53 21.63
C ASP A 205 7.66 5.05 22.98
N LYS A 206 7.13 6.16 23.45
CA LYS A 206 7.46 6.69 24.79
C LYS A 206 7.02 5.76 25.92
N LEU A 207 5.86 5.13 25.77
CA LEU A 207 5.38 4.15 26.74
C LEU A 207 6.30 2.92 26.82
N MET A 208 6.84 2.48 25.68
CA MET A 208 7.83 1.40 25.63
C MET A 208 9.15 1.78 26.31
N GLU A 209 9.59 3.04 26.19
CA GLU A 209 10.82 3.54 26.84
C GLU A 209 10.67 3.51 28.37
N THR A 210 9.47 3.78 28.89
CA THR A 210 9.19 3.80 30.34
C THR A 210 8.89 2.42 30.92
N THR A 211 8.66 1.40 30.06
CA THR A 211 8.27 0.06 30.50
C THR A 211 9.33 -0.96 30.15
N THR A 212 9.91 -1.60 31.17
CA THR A 212 10.90 -2.67 30.96
C THR A 212 10.19 -4.02 30.90
N ILE A 213 10.33 -4.71 29.76
CA ILE A 213 9.75 -6.03 29.53
C ILE A 213 10.83 -6.94 28.93
N ASP A 214 10.98 -8.12 29.52
CA ASP A 214 11.75 -9.21 28.92
C ASP A 214 10.79 -10.02 28.02
N VAL A 215 10.88 -9.77 26.70
CA VAL A 215 9.96 -10.35 25.73
C VAL A 215 10.41 -11.77 25.40
N PRO A 216 9.55 -12.80 25.62
CA PRO A 216 9.89 -14.19 25.29
C PRO A 216 10.19 -14.35 23.79
N VAL A 217 11.30 -15.00 23.48
CA VAL A 217 11.74 -15.25 22.09
C VAL A 217 10.68 -15.98 21.26
N SER A 218 9.93 -16.90 21.88
CA SER A 218 8.83 -17.61 21.22
C SER A 218 7.71 -16.68 20.74
N MET A 219 7.41 -15.61 21.49
CA MET A 219 6.39 -14.63 21.07
C MET A 219 6.87 -13.81 19.89
N VAL A 220 8.14 -13.41 19.88
CA VAL A 220 8.76 -12.70 18.73
C VAL A 220 8.78 -13.61 17.49
N GLN A 221 9.14 -14.89 17.67
CA GLN A 221 9.13 -15.85 16.56
C GLN A 221 7.72 -16.08 16.01
N ALA A 222 6.71 -16.15 16.87
CA ALA A 222 5.31 -16.29 16.45
C ALA A 222 4.87 -15.08 15.62
N GLU A 223 5.22 -13.87 16.06
CA GLU A 223 4.91 -12.65 15.33
C GLU A 223 5.61 -12.60 13.96
N ILE A 224 6.89 -13.00 13.89
CA ILE A 224 7.62 -13.10 12.62
C ILE A 224 6.90 -14.08 11.68
N GLN A 225 6.49 -15.26 12.18
CA GLN A 225 5.77 -16.24 11.38
C GLN A 225 4.41 -15.71 10.88
N ASN A 226 3.70 -14.95 11.69
CA ASN A 226 2.44 -14.32 11.29
C ASN A 226 2.67 -13.32 10.15
N ARG A 227 3.68 -12.45 10.26
CA ARG A 227 4.03 -11.50 9.21
C ARG A 227 4.47 -12.17 7.89
N LEU A 228 5.24 -13.26 8.00
CA LEU A 228 5.62 -14.04 6.83
C LEU A 228 4.40 -14.65 6.13
N LYS A 229 3.45 -15.22 6.88
CA LYS A 229 2.20 -15.76 6.32
C LYS A 229 1.34 -14.68 5.67
N GLU A 230 1.25 -13.51 6.28
CA GLU A 230 0.52 -12.38 5.71
C GLU A 230 1.15 -11.92 4.39
N LEU A 231 2.48 -11.77 4.34
CA LEU A 231 3.19 -11.44 3.11
C LEU A 231 3.01 -12.52 2.04
N GLU A 232 3.10 -13.80 2.40
CA GLU A 232 2.87 -14.92 1.48
C GLU A 232 1.45 -14.87 0.89
N TYR A 233 0.45 -14.58 1.74
CA TYR A 233 -0.92 -14.41 1.30
C TYR A 233 -1.07 -13.23 0.33
N GLN A 234 -0.52 -12.06 0.65
CA GLN A 234 -0.55 -10.88 -0.22
C GLN A 234 0.11 -11.13 -1.58
N LEU A 235 1.28 -11.78 -1.57
CA LEU A 235 1.98 -12.15 -2.80
C LEU A 235 1.17 -13.15 -3.63
N SER A 236 0.55 -14.14 -2.99
CA SER A 236 -0.27 -15.14 -3.67
C SER A 236 -1.49 -14.52 -4.37
N MET A 237 -2.11 -13.51 -3.77
CA MET A 237 -3.21 -12.74 -4.39
C MET A 237 -2.77 -11.98 -5.64
N GLN A 238 -1.48 -11.63 -5.73
CA GLN A 238 -0.87 -10.99 -6.91
C GLN A 238 -0.25 -11.99 -7.89
N GLY A 239 -0.37 -13.29 -7.61
CA GLY A 239 0.18 -14.36 -8.45
C GLY A 239 1.68 -14.61 -8.29
N PHE A 240 2.31 -14.03 -7.26
CA PHE A 240 3.72 -14.22 -6.96
C PHE A 240 3.92 -15.31 -5.89
N LYS A 241 5.07 -16.00 -5.97
CA LYS A 241 5.52 -16.92 -4.93
C LYS A 241 6.50 -16.22 -4.00
N MET A 242 6.42 -16.53 -2.70
CA MET A 242 7.32 -15.99 -1.69
C MET A 242 8.80 -16.20 -2.04
N ASP A 243 9.17 -17.40 -2.46
CA ASP A 243 10.56 -17.74 -2.82
C ASP A 243 11.10 -16.91 -3.98
N ASP A 244 10.27 -16.63 -4.99
CA ASP A 244 10.66 -15.86 -6.16
C ASP A 244 10.83 -14.38 -5.80
N TYR A 245 9.92 -13.86 -4.97
CA TYR A 245 10.00 -12.52 -4.42
C TYR A 245 11.29 -12.31 -3.60
N LEU A 246 11.59 -13.22 -2.68
CA LEU A 246 12.78 -13.12 -1.83
C LEU A 246 14.08 -13.24 -2.62
N LYS A 247 14.13 -14.11 -3.65
CA LYS A 247 15.28 -14.19 -4.57
C LYS A 247 15.50 -12.89 -5.35
N MET A 248 14.41 -12.25 -5.81
CA MET A 248 14.48 -10.97 -6.51
C MET A 248 15.01 -9.87 -5.59
N MET A 249 14.69 -9.94 -4.28
CA MET A 249 15.24 -9.04 -3.26
C MET A 249 16.67 -9.41 -2.80
N GLY A 250 17.28 -10.44 -3.38
CA GLY A 250 18.63 -10.88 -3.06
C GLY A 250 18.78 -11.62 -1.72
N GLY A 251 17.68 -12.16 -1.17
CA GLY A 251 17.63 -12.81 0.13
C GLY A 251 16.93 -14.17 0.12
N ASN A 252 16.72 -14.68 1.31
CA ASN A 252 15.94 -15.89 1.60
C ASN A 252 15.04 -15.64 2.83
N VAL A 253 14.18 -16.60 3.17
CA VAL A 253 13.25 -16.50 4.31
C VAL A 253 13.99 -16.22 5.63
N GLU A 254 15.17 -16.81 5.84
CA GLU A 254 15.93 -16.65 7.09
C GLU A 254 16.48 -15.24 7.24
N THR A 255 17.08 -14.68 6.17
CA THR A 255 17.61 -13.30 6.17
C THR A 255 16.48 -12.29 6.30
N PHE A 256 15.33 -12.54 5.65
CA PHE A 256 14.16 -11.69 5.74
C PHE A 256 13.52 -11.75 7.14
N ALA A 257 13.39 -12.95 7.72
CA ALA A 257 12.92 -13.12 9.11
C ALA A 257 13.80 -12.37 10.11
N ALA A 258 15.13 -12.40 9.93
CA ALA A 258 16.06 -11.65 10.77
C ALA A 258 15.85 -10.12 10.65
N GLN A 259 15.53 -9.61 9.47
CA GLN A 259 15.19 -8.19 9.27
C GLN A 259 13.86 -7.80 9.93
N LEU A 260 12.91 -8.73 10.01
CA LEU A 260 11.63 -8.50 10.68
C LEU A 260 11.72 -8.53 12.21
N ALA A 261 12.74 -9.17 12.79
CA ALA A 261 12.84 -9.41 14.22
C ALA A 261 12.73 -8.15 15.10
N PRO A 262 13.41 -7.00 14.81
CA PRO A 262 13.27 -5.80 15.64
C PRO A 262 11.84 -5.23 15.62
N ALA A 263 11.19 -5.23 14.47
CA ALA A 263 9.82 -4.75 14.33
C ALA A 263 8.80 -5.71 14.98
N ALA A 264 9.05 -7.01 14.94
CA ALA A 264 8.24 -8.02 15.61
C ALA A 264 8.38 -7.90 17.14
N GLU A 265 9.58 -7.73 17.66
CA GLU A 265 9.83 -7.53 19.09
C GLU A 265 9.11 -6.26 19.60
N LYS A 266 9.24 -5.15 18.84
CA LYS A 266 8.53 -3.89 19.13
C LYS A 266 7.03 -4.11 19.20
N LYS A 267 6.45 -4.83 18.23
CA LYS A 267 5.00 -5.11 18.18
C LYS A 267 4.56 -5.95 19.37
N VAL A 268 5.28 -7.04 19.68
CA VAL A 268 4.96 -7.89 20.82
C VAL A 268 5.03 -7.11 22.12
N LYS A 269 6.04 -6.25 22.30
CA LYS A 269 6.17 -5.39 23.48
C LYS A 269 4.98 -4.44 23.63
N ILE A 270 4.56 -3.79 22.56
CA ILE A 270 3.38 -2.92 22.53
C ILE A 270 2.13 -3.71 22.90
N ASP A 271 1.91 -4.88 22.31
CA ASP A 271 0.73 -5.70 22.55
C ASP A 271 0.65 -6.15 24.03
N LEU A 272 1.78 -6.53 24.62
CA LEU A 272 1.86 -6.90 26.04
C LEU A 272 1.51 -5.71 26.97
N ILE A 273 2.00 -4.51 26.63
CA ILE A 273 1.70 -3.29 27.39
C ILE A 273 0.22 -2.95 27.30
N LEU A 274 -0.35 -2.96 26.09
CA LEU A 274 -1.76 -2.64 25.86
C LEU A 274 -2.68 -3.69 26.51
N ASP A 275 -2.34 -4.97 26.43
CA ASP A 275 -3.07 -6.05 27.10
C ASP A 275 -3.11 -5.83 28.63
N LYS A 276 -1.99 -5.38 29.21
CA LYS A 276 -1.93 -5.06 30.65
C LYS A 276 -2.77 -3.84 30.99
N ILE A 277 -2.73 -2.76 30.18
CA ILE A 277 -3.57 -1.58 30.35
C ILE A 277 -5.05 -1.98 30.28
N ALA A 278 -5.40 -2.81 29.29
CA ALA A 278 -6.78 -3.30 29.12
C ALA A 278 -7.26 -4.08 30.34
N LYS A 279 -6.41 -4.96 30.89
CA LYS A 279 -6.74 -5.74 32.12
C LYS A 279 -6.87 -4.87 33.34
N GLU A 280 -5.98 -3.92 33.56
CA GLU A 280 -6.03 -3.00 34.69
C GLU A 280 -7.27 -2.09 34.66
N ASN A 281 -7.73 -1.72 33.46
CA ASN A 281 -8.95 -0.92 33.30
C ASN A 281 -10.21 -1.74 33.07
N ASN A 282 -10.14 -3.08 33.08
CA ASN A 282 -11.25 -4.01 32.86
C ASN A 282 -11.99 -3.73 31.52
N PHE A 283 -11.24 -3.49 30.44
CA PHE A 283 -11.85 -3.28 29.14
C PHE A 283 -12.32 -4.62 28.55
N GLU A 284 -13.56 -4.64 28.11
CA GLU A 284 -14.19 -5.75 27.43
C GLU A 284 -14.87 -5.25 26.14
N ALA A 285 -14.96 -6.12 25.13
CA ALA A 285 -15.72 -5.84 23.92
C ALA A 285 -17.18 -6.18 24.14
N THR A 286 -18.08 -5.21 23.94
CA THR A 286 -19.53 -5.45 23.99
C THR A 286 -20.03 -6.15 22.72
N ASP A 287 -21.22 -6.74 22.78
CA ASP A 287 -21.80 -7.40 21.59
C ASP A 287 -22.20 -6.37 20.52
N GLU A 288 -22.56 -5.15 20.92
CA GLU A 288 -22.82 -4.04 20.00
C GLU A 288 -21.57 -3.64 19.22
N GLU A 289 -20.44 -3.46 19.92
CA GLU A 289 -19.15 -3.14 19.30
C GLU A 289 -18.68 -4.27 18.36
N LEU A 290 -18.86 -5.52 18.79
CA LEU A 290 -18.57 -6.66 17.93
C LEU A 290 -19.41 -6.64 16.66
N SER A 291 -20.72 -6.38 16.77
CA SER A 291 -21.63 -6.31 15.62
C SER A 291 -21.24 -5.20 14.66
N GLN A 292 -20.95 -4.00 15.18
CA GLN A 292 -20.51 -2.87 14.37
C GLN A 292 -19.20 -3.19 13.62
N ARG A 293 -18.23 -3.78 14.33
CA ARG A 293 -16.95 -4.13 13.71
C ARG A 293 -17.09 -5.24 12.66
N MET A 294 -17.97 -6.21 12.90
CA MET A 294 -18.33 -7.25 11.91
C MET A 294 -18.96 -6.65 10.66
N GLU A 295 -19.82 -5.62 10.80
CA GLU A 295 -20.38 -4.90 9.65
C GLU A 295 -19.33 -4.14 8.84
N GLU A 296 -18.39 -3.46 9.53
CA GLU A 296 -17.28 -2.77 8.86
C GLU A 296 -16.43 -3.74 8.05
N VAL A 297 -16.06 -4.88 8.65
CA VAL A 297 -15.27 -5.91 7.98
C VAL A 297 -16.05 -6.51 6.79
N ALA A 298 -17.32 -6.84 6.95
CA ALA A 298 -18.16 -7.35 5.86
C ALA A 298 -18.21 -6.37 4.69
N LYS A 299 -18.41 -5.06 4.96
CA LYS A 299 -18.39 -4.01 3.94
C LYS A 299 -17.04 -3.91 3.21
N MET A 300 -15.91 -4.06 3.89
CA MET A 300 -14.58 -4.05 3.27
C MET A 300 -14.42 -5.18 2.24
N TYR A 301 -15.07 -6.33 2.47
CA TYR A 301 -15.09 -7.45 1.53
C TYR A 301 -16.25 -7.40 0.53
N GLY A 302 -17.06 -6.33 0.52
CA GLY A 302 -18.23 -6.20 -0.34
C GLY A 302 -19.34 -7.20 -0.01
N MET A 303 -19.43 -7.65 1.24
CA MET A 303 -20.38 -8.66 1.73
C MET A 303 -21.31 -8.06 2.79
N ASP A 304 -22.37 -8.79 3.12
CA ASP A 304 -23.14 -8.59 4.33
C ASP A 304 -22.63 -9.50 5.47
N VAL A 305 -23.00 -9.18 6.71
CA VAL A 305 -22.55 -9.95 7.89
C VAL A 305 -22.98 -11.43 7.84
N PRO A 306 -24.22 -11.77 7.45
CA PRO A 306 -24.62 -13.17 7.31
C PRO A 306 -23.76 -13.97 6.34
N THR A 307 -23.44 -13.39 5.18
CA THR A 307 -22.57 -14.02 4.17
C THR A 307 -21.15 -14.22 4.70
N LEU A 308 -20.59 -13.20 5.36
CA LEU A 308 -19.26 -13.31 6.00
C LEU A 308 -19.24 -14.43 7.06
N GLU A 309 -20.27 -14.48 7.93
CA GLU A 309 -20.36 -15.54 8.94
C GLU A 309 -20.50 -16.94 8.31
N GLU A 310 -21.26 -17.08 7.24
CA GLU A 310 -21.40 -18.36 6.53
C GLU A 310 -20.08 -18.84 5.94
N GLU A 311 -19.32 -17.95 5.29
CA GLU A 311 -18.00 -18.27 4.74
C GLU A 311 -17.01 -18.66 5.86
N LEU A 312 -17.00 -17.92 6.97
CA LEU A 312 -16.16 -18.25 8.12
C LEU A 312 -16.56 -19.58 8.78
N LYS A 313 -17.87 -19.91 8.84
CA LYS A 313 -18.36 -21.22 9.33
C LYS A 313 -17.94 -22.38 8.45
N LYS A 314 -17.97 -22.24 7.13
CA LYS A 314 -17.48 -23.26 6.18
C LYS A 314 -16.04 -23.66 6.45
N ASN A 315 -15.24 -22.71 6.88
CA ASN A 315 -13.81 -22.90 7.20
C ASN A 315 -13.54 -23.20 8.68
N ASN A 316 -14.57 -23.43 9.50
CA ASN A 316 -14.47 -23.61 10.96
C ASN A 316 -13.68 -22.50 11.67
N ASN A 317 -13.76 -21.27 11.20
CA ASN A 317 -12.96 -20.13 11.68
C ASN A 317 -13.78 -19.02 12.32
N LEU A 318 -15.11 -19.14 12.41
CA LEU A 318 -15.98 -18.05 12.91
C LEU A 318 -15.66 -17.64 14.35
N ASP A 319 -15.48 -18.63 15.24
CA ASP A 319 -15.25 -18.34 16.66
C ASP A 319 -13.87 -17.69 16.88
N ASN A 320 -12.85 -18.17 16.16
CA ASN A 320 -11.51 -17.56 16.18
C ASN A 320 -11.55 -16.14 15.64
N PHE A 321 -12.28 -15.92 14.54
CA PHE A 321 -12.43 -14.60 13.96
C PHE A 321 -13.13 -13.63 14.91
N LYS A 322 -14.25 -14.03 15.53
CA LYS A 322 -14.94 -13.22 16.54
C LYS A 322 -14.05 -12.93 17.75
N ALA A 323 -13.24 -13.90 18.17
CA ALA A 323 -12.29 -13.69 19.27
C ALA A 323 -11.19 -12.67 18.88
N SER A 324 -10.68 -12.74 17.65
CA SER A 324 -9.72 -11.75 17.12
C SER A 324 -10.34 -10.35 17.06
N VAL A 325 -11.56 -10.22 16.54
CA VAL A 325 -12.27 -8.93 16.48
C VAL A 325 -12.50 -8.36 17.88
N LYS A 326 -12.90 -9.19 18.85
CA LYS A 326 -13.05 -8.75 20.25
C LYS A 326 -11.71 -8.27 20.84
N TYR A 327 -10.63 -8.99 20.54
CA TYR A 327 -9.29 -8.59 20.97
C TYR A 327 -8.90 -7.24 20.38
N ASP A 328 -9.12 -7.01 19.10
CA ASP A 328 -8.82 -5.73 18.43
C ASP A 328 -9.61 -4.56 19.05
N ILE A 329 -10.88 -4.78 19.37
CA ILE A 329 -11.71 -3.78 20.06
C ILE A 329 -11.10 -3.42 21.44
N VAL A 330 -10.70 -4.44 22.21
CA VAL A 330 -10.08 -4.24 23.53
C VAL A 330 -8.75 -3.50 23.42
N MET A 331 -7.90 -3.87 22.45
CA MET A 331 -6.63 -3.19 22.17
C MET A 331 -6.85 -1.73 21.78
N LYS A 332 -7.85 -1.46 20.93
CA LYS A 332 -8.21 -0.09 20.57
C LYS A 332 -8.63 0.73 21.80
N LYS A 333 -9.45 0.17 22.69
CA LYS A 333 -9.82 0.84 23.96
C LYS A 333 -8.59 1.17 24.82
N ALA A 334 -7.61 0.27 24.85
CA ALA A 334 -6.36 0.52 25.58
C ALA A 334 -5.54 1.66 24.96
N ILE A 335 -5.48 1.73 23.63
CA ILE A 335 -4.85 2.85 22.90
C ILE A 335 -5.59 4.15 23.19
N ASP A 336 -6.91 4.15 23.08
CA ASP A 336 -7.76 5.34 23.35
C ASP A 336 -7.56 5.86 24.77
N GLU A 337 -7.37 4.96 25.75
CA GLU A 337 -7.07 5.36 27.14
C GLU A 337 -5.68 5.99 27.26
N VAL A 338 -4.65 5.46 26.59
CA VAL A 338 -3.31 6.08 26.56
C VAL A 338 -3.37 7.49 25.96
N VAL A 339 -4.11 7.64 24.85
CA VAL A 339 -4.31 8.94 24.18
C VAL A 339 -5.06 9.91 25.10
N LYS A 340 -6.14 9.47 25.72
CA LYS A 340 -6.95 10.28 26.64
C LYS A 340 -6.15 10.77 27.84
N GLU A 341 -5.31 9.92 28.41
CA GLU A 341 -4.45 10.25 29.56
C GLU A 341 -3.17 11.00 29.17
N SER A 342 -2.91 11.21 27.87
CA SER A 342 -1.77 11.98 27.38
C SER A 342 -1.95 13.49 27.66
N LYS A 343 -0.85 14.25 27.64
CA LYS A 343 -0.88 15.68 27.94
C LYS A 343 -1.70 16.51 26.92
N TYR A 344 -1.80 16.05 25.70
CA TYR A 344 -2.52 16.74 24.61
C TYR A 344 -3.96 16.23 24.44
N GLY A 345 -4.44 15.33 25.29
CA GLY A 345 -5.82 14.88 25.33
C GLY A 345 -6.25 13.96 24.21
N LYS A 346 -7.57 13.78 24.06
CA LYS A 346 -8.15 12.93 23.01
C LYS A 346 -7.78 13.45 21.63
N LEU A 347 -7.52 12.52 20.71
CA LEU A 347 -7.63 12.78 19.28
C LEU A 347 -9.09 13.13 18.99
N ASN A 348 -9.32 14.26 18.33
CA ASN A 348 -10.66 14.57 17.87
C ASN A 348 -11.07 13.58 16.79
N PRO A 349 -12.26 12.98 16.85
CA PRO A 349 -12.74 12.20 15.73
C PRO A 349 -12.79 13.06 14.44
N PRO A 350 -12.66 12.45 13.27
CA PRO A 350 -12.65 13.18 12.00
C PRO A 350 -13.81 14.16 11.80
N SER A 351 -14.99 13.87 12.41
CA SER A 351 -16.15 14.75 12.39
C SER A 351 -15.98 16.03 13.25
N GLU A 352 -15.30 15.92 14.38
CA GLU A 352 -15.04 17.07 15.26
C GLU A 352 -13.92 17.97 14.67
N LEU A 353 -12.93 17.39 14.01
CA LEU A 353 -11.92 18.13 13.26
C LEU A 353 -12.52 18.88 12.07
N LEU A 354 -13.51 18.30 11.40
CA LEU A 354 -14.26 18.97 10.34
C LEU A 354 -15.08 20.17 10.89
N ASP A 355 -15.60 20.07 12.09
CA ASP A 355 -16.36 21.15 12.73
C ASP A 355 -15.44 22.25 13.26
N GLU A 356 -14.30 21.93 13.88
CA GLU A 356 -13.24 22.89 14.21
C GLU A 356 -12.68 23.60 12.96
N PHE A 357 -12.55 22.87 11.85
CA PHE A 357 -12.11 23.42 10.56
C PHE A 357 -13.14 24.39 9.96
N LYS A 358 -14.43 24.06 10.10
CA LYS A 358 -15.54 24.97 9.69
C LYS A 358 -15.56 26.25 10.53
N GLU A 359 -15.32 26.17 11.83
CA GLU A 359 -15.26 27.32 12.72
C GLU A 359 -14.04 28.21 12.44
N ASN A 360 -12.86 27.61 12.19
CA ASN A 360 -11.62 28.33 11.94
C ASN A 360 -11.53 28.97 10.54
N MET A 361 -12.26 28.42 9.54
CA MET A 361 -12.30 28.98 8.19
C MET A 361 -13.34 30.10 8.01
N CYS A 362 -14.14 30.45 9.01
CA CYS A 362 -15.24 31.45 8.89
C CYS A 362 -16.17 31.20 7.68
N VAL A 363 -16.29 29.97 7.25
CA VAL A 363 -17.19 29.61 6.16
C VAL A 363 -18.43 28.99 6.79
N ASP A 364 -19.45 29.83 6.92
CA ASP A 364 -20.80 29.45 7.36
C ASP A 364 -21.35 28.41 6.37
N PRO A 365 -21.52 27.11 6.78
CA PRO A 365 -21.99 26.07 5.88
C PRO A 365 -23.36 26.36 5.27
N ASP A 366 -24.19 27.15 5.94
CA ASP A 366 -25.51 27.55 5.46
C ASP A 366 -25.42 28.62 4.33
N LYS A 367 -24.27 29.26 4.14
CA LYS A 367 -24.03 30.19 3.02
C LYS A 367 -23.54 29.52 1.74
N LEU A 368 -23.05 28.29 1.82
CA LEU A 368 -22.64 27.53 0.64
C LEU A 368 -23.83 26.92 -0.13
N PHE A 369 -25.01 26.86 0.50
CA PHE A 369 -26.22 26.28 -0.10
C PHE A 369 -27.34 27.31 -0.39
N ASP A 370 -27.15 28.60 -0.11
CA ASP A 370 -28.18 29.66 -0.24
C ASP A 370 -28.13 30.46 -1.56
N GLU A 371 -27.28 30.07 -2.51
CA GLU A 371 -27.34 30.63 -3.87
C GLU A 371 -28.14 29.73 -4.83
N LYS A 372 -29.38 29.39 -4.43
CA LYS A 372 -30.47 29.02 -5.35
C LYS A 372 -31.80 29.44 -4.80
N LYS A 373 -32.10 30.70 -4.98
CA LYS A 373 -33.47 31.21 -5.21
C LYS A 373 -33.47 32.18 -6.35
#